data_5ac2e860e537382bc446942250d7a979
#
_entry.id   5ac2e860e537382bc446942250d7a979
#
_cell.length_a   1.000
_cell.length_b   1.000
_cell.length_c   1.000
_cell.angle_alpha   90.00
_cell.angle_beta   90.00
_cell.angle_gamma   90.00
#
_symmetry.space_group_name_H-M   'P 1'
#
loop_
_entity.id
_entity.type
_entity.pdbx_description
1 polymer ?
#
loop_
_entity_poly.entity_id
_entity_poly.type
_entity_poly.pdbx_seq_one_letter_code
_entity_poly.pdbx_strand_id
1 'polypeptide(L)'
;MRESLICIGKIGKKGYYFEDTGIQIFSYEELCYYLKRHMICYIHTLPGEDLLVYLRDELGLEKLYKQLIRLTDPEKDQMKYFSALFREGHYFNEDEIRDILDEYRSLMNAPVYRQKKWMGDLLVRSGRSARALESYQEALVEKATGGNVRNLMMSTDKLAQHGIFFPDTAAGLEAFLRKGGAL
;
A
#
# COMPACT_ATOMS: atom_id res chain seq x y z
N MET A 1 -17.23 -12.58 -5.90
CA MET A 1 -16.94 -13.01 -7.29
C MET A 1 -15.42 -13.18 -7.41
N ARG A 2 -14.91 -14.33 -7.82
CA ARG A 2 -13.48 -14.51 -8.10
C ARG A 2 -13.24 -13.96 -9.51
N GLU A 3 -12.54 -12.85 -9.60
CA GLU A 3 -12.06 -12.33 -10.87
C GLU A 3 -10.95 -13.26 -11.38
N SER A 4 -11.13 -13.82 -12.57
CA SER A 4 -10.06 -14.61 -13.22
C SER A 4 -9.15 -13.64 -13.96
N LEU A 5 -7.89 -13.56 -13.52
CA LEU A 5 -6.86 -12.80 -14.21
C LEU A 5 -6.37 -13.60 -15.43
N ILE A 6 -6.43 -13.00 -16.61
CA ILE A 6 -5.87 -13.55 -17.82
C ILE A 6 -4.45 -12.98 -17.98
N CYS A 7 -3.44 -13.81 -17.74
CA CYS A 7 -2.05 -13.45 -17.98
C CYS A 7 -1.70 -13.74 -19.44
N ILE A 8 -1.43 -12.70 -20.22
CA ILE A 8 -1.05 -12.79 -21.64
C ILE A 8 0.48 -12.67 -21.79
N GLY A 9 1.13 -12.04 -20.79
CA GLY A 9 2.56 -11.78 -20.77
C GLY A 9 3.41 -12.97 -20.31
N LYS A 10 4.70 -12.71 -20.12
CA LYS A 10 5.65 -13.69 -19.61
C LYS A 10 5.36 -13.99 -18.14
N ILE A 11 5.35 -15.27 -17.80
CA ILE A 11 5.26 -15.74 -16.41
C ILE A 11 6.68 -15.97 -15.89
N GLY A 12 7.04 -15.34 -14.79
CA GLY A 12 8.32 -15.54 -14.11
C GLY A 12 8.46 -16.96 -13.56
N LYS A 13 9.65 -17.52 -13.63
CA LYS A 13 9.95 -18.83 -13.03
C LYS A 13 9.96 -18.76 -11.52
N LYS A 14 10.41 -17.64 -10.98
CA LYS A 14 10.37 -17.31 -9.55
C LYS A 14 9.33 -16.20 -9.36
N GLY A 15 8.50 -16.35 -8.35
CA GLY A 15 7.54 -15.30 -8.00
C GLY A 15 8.21 -14.19 -7.19
N TYR A 16 7.71 -12.96 -7.33
CA TYR A 16 8.06 -11.85 -6.43
C TYR A 16 7.11 -11.84 -5.23
N TYR A 17 7.67 -11.71 -4.04
CA TYR A 17 6.93 -11.77 -2.78
C TYR A 17 6.87 -10.39 -2.11
N PHE A 18 5.66 -9.90 -1.86
CA PHE A 18 5.43 -8.67 -1.11
C PHE A 18 5.31 -8.97 0.38
N GLU A 19 6.34 -8.64 1.15
CA GLU A 19 6.41 -8.93 2.59
C GLU A 19 5.28 -8.27 3.39
N ASP A 20 4.89 -7.06 3.01
CA ASP A 20 3.85 -6.28 3.70
C ASP A 20 2.49 -6.96 3.67
N THR A 21 2.14 -7.58 2.57
CA THR A 21 0.83 -8.19 2.37
C THR A 21 0.86 -9.72 2.37
N GLY A 22 2.04 -10.32 2.23
CA GLY A 22 2.19 -11.77 2.11
C GLY A 22 1.74 -12.33 0.76
N ILE A 23 1.60 -11.48 -0.26
CA ILE A 23 1.16 -11.86 -1.60
C ILE A 23 2.37 -12.12 -2.47
N GLN A 24 2.31 -13.21 -3.26
CA GLN A 24 3.30 -13.56 -4.27
C GLN A 24 2.68 -13.40 -5.66
N ILE A 25 3.44 -12.83 -6.59
CA ILE A 25 3.05 -12.62 -7.99
C ILE A 25 4.04 -13.30 -8.93
N PHE A 26 3.59 -13.70 -10.12
CA PHE A 26 4.40 -14.38 -11.13
C PHE A 26 4.34 -13.70 -12.49
N SER A 27 3.45 -12.74 -12.71
CA SER A 27 3.29 -12.06 -13.99
C SER A 27 3.18 -10.55 -13.83
N TYR A 28 3.29 -9.84 -14.94
CA TYR A 28 3.10 -8.40 -14.99
C TYR A 28 1.64 -8.01 -14.70
N GLU A 29 0.68 -8.78 -15.18
CA GLU A 29 -0.74 -8.53 -14.95
C GLU A 29 -1.10 -8.69 -13.48
N GLU A 30 -0.53 -9.70 -12.80
CA GLU A 30 -0.68 -9.87 -11.36
C GLU A 30 -0.06 -8.70 -10.60
N LEU A 31 1.09 -8.17 -11.06
CA LEU A 31 1.70 -6.97 -10.49
C LEU A 31 0.78 -5.76 -10.63
N CYS A 32 0.24 -5.52 -11.82
CA CYS A 32 -0.68 -4.42 -12.07
C CYS A 32 -1.93 -4.50 -11.17
N TYR A 33 -2.52 -5.70 -11.09
CA TYR A 33 -3.65 -5.97 -10.22
C TYR A 33 -3.32 -5.76 -8.74
N TYR A 34 -2.17 -6.25 -8.30
CA TYR A 34 -1.68 -6.06 -6.94
C TYR A 34 -1.50 -4.57 -6.62
N LEU A 35 -0.74 -3.85 -7.43
CA LEU A 35 -0.45 -2.44 -7.18
C LEU A 35 -1.72 -1.59 -7.16
N LYS A 36 -2.64 -1.77 -8.10
CA LYS A 36 -3.94 -1.09 -8.10
C LYS A 36 -4.66 -1.19 -6.74
N ARG A 37 -4.59 -2.35 -6.08
CA ARG A 37 -5.28 -2.60 -4.81
C ARG A 37 -4.48 -2.19 -3.57
N HIS A 38 -3.18 -2.00 -3.73
CA HIS A 38 -2.23 -1.81 -2.61
C HIS A 38 -1.45 -0.50 -2.73
N MET A 39 -1.94 0.47 -3.51
CA MET A 39 -1.25 1.76 -3.71
C MET A 39 -1.04 2.53 -2.41
N ILE A 40 -1.88 2.30 -1.40
CA ILE A 40 -1.71 2.89 -0.06
C ILE A 40 -0.36 2.55 0.57
N CYS A 41 0.23 1.39 0.25
CA CYS A 41 1.55 0.99 0.73
C CYS A 41 2.69 1.88 0.20
N TYR A 42 2.43 2.64 -0.85
CA TYR A 42 3.45 3.41 -1.57
C TYR A 42 3.22 4.92 -1.53
N ILE A 43 2.38 5.43 -0.61
CA ILE A 43 2.07 6.88 -0.55
C ILE A 43 3.31 7.75 -0.34
N HIS A 44 4.30 7.24 0.42
CA HIS A 44 5.53 7.98 0.73
C HIS A 44 6.80 7.26 0.25
N THR A 45 6.64 6.20 -0.53
CA THR A 45 7.75 5.37 -1.01
C THR A 45 7.55 4.97 -2.46
N LEU A 46 8.60 4.48 -3.09
CA LEU A 46 8.51 3.75 -4.35
C LEU A 46 8.74 2.26 -4.09
N PRO A 47 8.22 1.37 -4.96
CA PRO A 47 8.61 -0.03 -4.93
C PRO A 47 10.13 -0.18 -4.99
N GLY A 48 10.67 -1.12 -4.21
CA GLY A 48 12.11 -1.31 -4.06
C GLY A 48 12.83 -1.74 -5.35
N GLU A 49 14.16 -1.64 -5.34
CA GLU A 49 15.00 -2.04 -6.47
C GLU A 49 14.88 -3.53 -6.80
N ASP A 50 14.61 -4.36 -5.81
CA ASP A 50 14.37 -5.79 -5.94
C ASP A 50 13.18 -6.10 -6.87
N LEU A 51 12.10 -5.29 -6.82
CA LEU A 51 10.99 -5.38 -7.78
C LEU A 51 11.46 -5.02 -9.19
N LEU A 52 12.31 -3.99 -9.34
CA LEU A 52 12.84 -3.59 -10.64
C LEU A 52 13.71 -4.69 -11.25
N VAL A 53 14.55 -5.32 -10.43
CA VAL A 53 15.36 -6.48 -10.84
C VAL A 53 14.46 -7.64 -11.27
N TYR A 54 13.40 -7.93 -10.53
CA TYR A 54 12.42 -8.94 -10.90
C TYR A 54 11.75 -8.64 -12.26
N LEU A 55 11.34 -7.40 -12.50
CA LEU A 55 10.77 -6.98 -13.80
C LEU A 55 11.72 -7.24 -14.95
N ARG A 56 13.02 -6.96 -14.78
CA ARG A 56 14.04 -7.18 -15.79
C ARG A 56 14.33 -8.66 -16.01
N ASP A 57 14.67 -9.39 -14.95
CA ASP A 57 15.28 -10.71 -15.03
C ASP A 57 14.22 -11.82 -15.22
N GLU A 58 13.12 -11.75 -14.50
CA GLU A 58 12.07 -12.77 -14.57
C GLU A 58 11.02 -12.45 -15.64
N LEU A 59 10.57 -11.18 -15.72
CA LEU A 59 9.54 -10.80 -16.68
C LEU A 59 10.08 -10.30 -18.03
N GLY A 60 11.38 -9.98 -18.11
CA GLY A 60 12.04 -9.55 -19.36
C GLY A 60 11.69 -8.11 -19.77
N LEU A 61 11.22 -7.28 -18.83
CA LEU A 61 10.78 -5.91 -19.07
C LEU A 61 11.96 -4.91 -18.96
N GLU A 62 13.00 -5.13 -19.75
CA GLU A 62 14.25 -4.36 -19.74
C GLU A 62 14.04 -2.85 -19.97
N LYS A 63 13.12 -2.49 -20.89
CA LYS A 63 12.81 -1.08 -21.18
C LYS A 63 12.17 -0.39 -19.98
N LEU A 64 11.19 -1.05 -19.38
CA LEU A 64 10.51 -0.55 -18.18
C LEU A 64 11.51 -0.40 -17.02
N TYR A 65 12.37 -1.41 -16.78
CA TYR A 65 13.44 -1.32 -15.80
C TYR A 65 14.29 -0.06 -15.97
N LYS A 66 14.82 0.18 -17.21
CA LYS A 66 15.65 1.35 -17.51
C LYS A 66 14.93 2.69 -17.31
N GLN A 67 13.63 2.71 -17.48
CA GLN A 67 12.80 3.88 -17.23
C GLN A 67 12.60 4.11 -15.75
N LEU A 68 12.17 3.07 -15.02
CA LEU A 68 11.80 3.19 -13.60
C LEU A 68 12.99 3.42 -12.68
N ILE A 69 14.16 2.84 -12.97
CA ILE A 69 15.35 3.00 -12.12
C ILE A 69 15.88 4.45 -12.05
N ARG A 70 15.43 5.31 -12.97
CA ARG A 70 15.76 6.74 -13.00
C ARG A 70 14.82 7.58 -12.14
N LEU A 71 13.69 7.01 -11.72
CA LEU A 71 12.66 7.65 -10.92
C LEU A 71 12.89 7.26 -9.47
N THR A 72 13.65 8.08 -8.73
CA THR A 72 14.12 7.74 -7.39
C THR A 72 13.56 8.62 -6.29
N ASP A 73 12.93 9.74 -6.65
CA ASP A 73 12.36 10.69 -5.69
C ASP A 73 10.86 10.36 -5.45
N PRO A 74 10.50 9.79 -4.27
CA PRO A 74 9.12 9.43 -3.99
C PRO A 74 8.14 10.60 -4.09
N GLU A 75 8.56 11.82 -3.77
CA GLU A 75 7.66 12.98 -3.78
C GLU A 75 7.38 13.48 -5.21
N LYS A 76 8.38 13.43 -6.11
CA LYS A 76 8.29 14.01 -7.45
C LYS A 76 7.96 12.98 -8.53
N ASP A 77 8.42 11.74 -8.34
CA ASP A 77 8.43 10.76 -9.41
C ASP A 77 7.33 9.70 -9.29
N GLN A 78 6.64 9.63 -8.16
CA GLN A 78 5.64 8.61 -7.86
C GLN A 78 4.58 8.46 -8.96
N MET A 79 3.97 9.57 -9.38
CA MET A 79 2.94 9.54 -10.44
C MET A 79 3.50 9.09 -11.78
N LYS A 80 4.75 9.49 -12.10
CA LYS A 80 5.45 9.06 -13.33
C LYS A 80 5.79 7.58 -13.26
N TYR A 81 6.23 7.12 -12.09
CA TYR A 81 6.57 5.71 -11.84
C TYR A 81 5.37 4.80 -12.09
N PHE A 82 4.26 5.04 -11.43
CA PHE A 82 3.06 4.22 -11.60
C PHE A 82 2.43 4.36 -12.98
N SER A 83 2.45 5.57 -13.56
CA SER A 83 2.00 5.79 -14.94
C SER A 83 2.81 4.97 -15.95
N ALA A 84 4.13 4.98 -15.85
CA ALA A 84 5.00 4.20 -16.72
C ALA A 84 4.77 2.69 -16.52
N LEU A 85 4.66 2.27 -15.26
CA LEU A 85 4.43 0.86 -14.92
C LEU A 85 3.10 0.37 -15.47
N PHE A 86 2.00 1.09 -15.31
CA PHE A 86 0.68 0.62 -15.77
C PHE A 86 0.50 0.64 -17.29
N ARG A 87 1.29 1.43 -18.03
CA ARG A 87 1.22 1.51 -19.50
C ARG A 87 1.99 0.43 -20.23
N GLU A 88 3.03 -0.16 -19.62
CA GLU A 88 3.97 -1.03 -20.34
C GLU A 88 3.30 -2.25 -20.98
N GLY A 89 2.45 -2.96 -20.28
CA GLY A 89 1.89 -4.23 -20.75
C GLY A 89 0.47 -4.13 -21.31
N HIS A 90 -0.08 -2.92 -21.47
CA HIS A 90 -1.45 -2.70 -21.96
C HIS A 90 -2.53 -3.51 -21.19
N TYR A 91 -2.25 -3.84 -19.91
CA TYR A 91 -3.21 -4.54 -19.06
C TYR A 91 -4.42 -3.66 -18.71
N PHE A 92 -4.20 -2.38 -18.50
CA PHE A 92 -5.22 -1.35 -18.36
C PHE A 92 -5.27 -0.49 -19.62
N ASN A 93 -6.46 0.00 -19.97
CA ASN A 93 -6.60 1.04 -20.97
C ASN A 93 -6.27 2.44 -20.37
N GLU A 94 -6.15 3.47 -21.23
CA GLU A 94 -5.75 4.82 -20.77
C GLU A 94 -6.76 5.46 -19.81
N ASP A 95 -8.05 5.17 -19.95
CA ASP A 95 -9.07 5.68 -19.04
C ASP A 95 -8.96 5.03 -17.66
N GLU A 96 -8.77 3.71 -17.61
CA GLU A 96 -8.54 2.99 -16.36
C GLU A 96 -7.26 3.45 -15.66
N ILE A 97 -6.17 3.68 -16.41
CA ILE A 97 -4.93 4.20 -15.84
C ILE A 97 -5.14 5.59 -15.24
N ARG A 98 -5.86 6.45 -15.93
CA ARG A 98 -6.20 7.78 -15.42
C ARG A 98 -6.99 7.68 -14.11
N ASP A 99 -8.02 6.86 -14.07
CA ASP A 99 -8.86 6.66 -12.89
C ASP A 99 -8.05 6.13 -11.70
N ILE A 100 -7.18 5.13 -11.93
CA ILE A 100 -6.27 4.60 -10.91
C ILE A 100 -5.33 5.68 -10.37
N LEU A 101 -4.75 6.49 -11.25
CA LEU A 101 -3.82 7.56 -10.84
C LEU A 101 -4.53 8.70 -10.12
N ASP A 102 -5.78 9.01 -10.47
CA ASP A 102 -6.59 10.02 -9.79
C ASP A 102 -7.04 9.53 -8.40
N GLU A 103 -7.41 8.24 -8.27
CA GLU A 103 -7.64 7.62 -6.97
C GLU A 103 -6.38 7.69 -6.09
N TYR A 104 -5.22 7.36 -6.64
CA TYR A 104 -3.96 7.43 -5.93
C TYR A 104 -3.62 8.86 -5.49
N ARG A 105 -3.81 9.85 -6.36
CA ARG A 105 -3.64 11.27 -6.00
C ARG A 105 -4.56 11.68 -4.85
N SER A 106 -5.79 11.16 -4.84
CA SER A 106 -6.75 11.40 -3.76
C SER A 106 -6.29 10.77 -2.44
N LEU A 107 -5.69 9.57 -2.48
CA LEU A 107 -5.08 8.94 -1.31
C LEU A 107 -3.90 9.76 -0.78
N MET A 108 -3.02 10.24 -1.65
CA MET A 108 -1.86 11.07 -1.27
C MET A 108 -2.27 12.39 -0.61
N ASN A 109 -3.34 13.02 -1.09
CA ASN A 109 -3.85 14.28 -0.56
C ASN A 109 -4.75 14.14 0.66
N ALA A 110 -5.07 12.92 1.06
CA ALA A 110 -5.90 12.68 2.24
C ALA A 110 -5.13 13.03 3.53
N PRO A 111 -5.83 13.45 4.60
CA PRO A 111 -5.21 13.65 5.90
C PRO A 111 -4.44 12.41 6.37
N VAL A 112 -3.27 12.61 7.00
CA VAL A 112 -2.35 11.54 7.40
C VAL A 112 -3.05 10.46 8.24
N TYR A 113 -3.93 10.86 9.17
CA TYR A 113 -4.68 9.89 9.98
C TYR A 113 -5.57 8.95 9.13
N ARG A 114 -6.11 9.43 8.00
CA ARG A 114 -6.88 8.58 7.06
C ARG A 114 -5.98 7.63 6.31
N GLN A 115 -4.82 8.09 5.84
CA GLN A 115 -3.83 7.25 5.16
C GLN A 115 -3.39 6.10 6.08
N LYS A 116 -3.07 6.42 7.35
CA LYS A 116 -2.70 5.41 8.36
C LYS A 116 -3.84 4.44 8.66
N LYS A 117 -5.09 4.92 8.75
CA LYS A 117 -6.26 4.06 8.91
C LYS A 117 -6.41 3.10 7.73
N TRP A 118 -6.34 3.58 6.50
CA TRP A 118 -6.46 2.74 5.31
C TRP A 118 -5.34 1.70 5.20
N MET A 119 -4.12 2.06 5.62
CA MET A 119 -3.02 1.11 5.74
C MET A 119 -3.37 0.01 6.75
N GLY A 120 -3.89 0.38 7.93
CA GLY A 120 -4.36 -0.59 8.92
C GLY A 120 -5.45 -1.51 8.37
N ASP A 121 -6.46 -0.96 7.68
CA ASP A 121 -7.53 -1.73 7.05
C ASP A 121 -6.98 -2.75 6.03
N LEU A 122 -5.98 -2.35 5.24
CA LEU A 122 -5.31 -3.23 4.28
C LEU A 122 -4.55 -4.37 4.99
N LEU A 123 -3.78 -4.04 6.01
CA LEU A 123 -2.98 -5.01 6.78
C LEU A 123 -3.87 -6.03 7.48
N VAL A 124 -5.04 -5.63 8.01
CA VAL A 124 -6.04 -6.58 8.57
C VAL A 124 -6.51 -7.56 7.49
N ARG A 125 -6.90 -7.06 6.31
CA ARG A 125 -7.35 -7.91 5.19
C ARG A 125 -6.26 -8.88 4.72
N SER A 126 -4.99 -8.48 4.87
CA SER A 126 -3.81 -9.30 4.55
C SER A 126 -3.39 -10.24 5.71
N GLY A 127 -4.14 -10.29 6.81
CA GLY A 127 -3.83 -11.13 7.98
C GLY A 127 -2.62 -10.63 8.79
N ARG A 128 -2.23 -9.36 8.65
CA ARG A 128 -1.09 -8.74 9.33
C ARG A 128 -1.54 -7.92 10.54
N SER A 129 -2.31 -8.54 11.45
CA SER A 129 -2.98 -7.86 12.56
C SER A 129 -2.04 -7.08 13.48
N ALA A 130 -0.83 -7.56 13.74
CA ALA A 130 0.14 -6.85 14.59
C ALA A 130 0.56 -5.51 13.94
N ARG A 131 0.90 -5.52 12.65
CA ARG A 131 1.28 -4.29 11.92
C ARG A 131 0.08 -3.36 11.70
N ALA A 132 -1.12 -3.93 11.55
CA ALA A 132 -2.34 -3.14 11.46
C ALA A 132 -2.59 -2.36 12.76
N LEU A 133 -2.32 -2.97 13.91
CA LEU A 133 -2.43 -2.32 15.21
C LEU A 133 -1.54 -1.06 15.29
N GLU A 134 -0.28 -1.16 14.87
CA GLU A 134 0.64 -0.02 14.80
C GLU A 134 0.08 1.10 13.92
N SER A 135 -0.39 0.77 12.72
CA SER A 135 -0.96 1.75 11.78
C SER A 135 -2.20 2.45 12.34
N TYR A 136 -3.06 1.73 13.07
CA TYR A 136 -4.22 2.34 13.71
C TYR A 136 -3.84 3.22 14.91
N GLN A 137 -2.85 2.81 15.71
CA GLN A 137 -2.32 3.65 16.79
C GLN A 137 -1.76 4.96 16.26
N GLU A 138 -0.97 4.91 15.17
CA GLU A 138 -0.49 6.10 14.49
C GLU A 138 -1.64 6.98 13.97
N ALA A 139 -2.67 6.38 13.37
CA ALA A 139 -3.84 7.11 12.89
C ALA A 139 -4.57 7.86 14.02
N LEU A 140 -4.70 7.24 15.19
CA LEU A 140 -5.33 7.86 16.35
C LEU A 140 -4.51 9.01 16.91
N VAL A 141 -3.18 8.84 16.99
CA VAL A 141 -2.25 9.89 17.41
C VAL A 141 -2.35 11.09 16.47
N GLU A 142 -2.28 10.86 15.16
CA GLU A 142 -2.40 11.91 14.15
C GLU A 142 -3.75 12.64 14.22
N LYS A 143 -4.85 11.91 14.40
CA LYS A 143 -6.19 12.50 14.54
C LYS A 143 -6.32 13.34 15.81
N ALA A 144 -5.79 12.87 16.95
CA ALA A 144 -5.86 13.54 18.24
C ALA A 144 -4.97 14.80 18.30
N THR A 145 -3.83 14.79 17.60
CA THR A 145 -2.83 15.85 17.65
C THR A 145 -2.96 16.88 16.53
N GLY A 146 -3.84 16.64 15.55
CA GLY A 146 -3.99 17.50 14.38
C GLY A 146 -2.71 17.64 13.56
N GLY A 147 -1.85 16.60 13.57
CA GLY A 147 -0.56 16.59 12.87
C GLY A 147 0.60 17.25 13.65
N ASN A 148 0.36 17.76 14.85
CA ASN A 148 1.40 18.37 15.68
C ASN A 148 2.16 17.33 16.54
N VAL A 149 2.62 16.25 15.92
CA VAL A 149 3.23 15.08 16.61
C VAL A 149 4.64 15.32 17.13
N ARG A 150 5.27 16.49 16.92
CA ARG A 150 6.69 16.70 17.25
C ARG A 150 7.05 16.48 18.74
N ASN A 151 6.08 16.36 19.65
CA ASN A 151 6.37 16.27 21.09
C ASN A 151 5.55 15.26 21.90
N LEU A 152 4.79 14.36 21.30
CA LEU A 152 3.95 13.43 22.05
C LEU A 152 4.24 11.98 21.66
N MET A 153 5.20 11.36 22.33
CA MET A 153 5.12 9.94 22.62
C MET A 153 3.88 9.75 23.51
N MET A 154 2.72 9.63 22.90
CA MET A 154 1.51 9.29 23.65
C MET A 154 1.60 7.79 23.97
N SER A 155 1.84 7.50 25.25
CA SER A 155 1.60 6.16 25.78
C SER A 155 0.10 5.83 25.64
N THR A 156 -0.26 4.56 25.61
CA THR A 156 -1.66 4.08 25.66
C THR A 156 -2.47 4.75 26.78
N ASP A 157 -1.83 5.07 27.91
CA ASP A 157 -2.43 5.79 29.03
C ASP A 157 -2.85 7.21 28.68
N LYS A 158 -2.07 7.93 27.88
CA LYS A 158 -2.42 9.29 27.43
C LYS A 158 -3.54 9.26 26.38
N LEU A 159 -3.58 8.26 25.50
CA LEU A 159 -4.69 8.06 24.58
C LEU A 159 -6.00 7.81 25.35
N ALA A 160 -5.96 7.01 26.41
CA ALA A 160 -7.09 6.75 27.28
C ALA A 160 -7.58 8.03 28.02
N GLN A 161 -6.68 8.91 28.46
CA GLN A 161 -7.03 10.21 29.04
C GLN A 161 -7.79 11.13 28.08
N HIS A 162 -7.60 10.96 26.76
CA HIS A 162 -8.36 11.66 25.73
C HIS A 162 -9.61 10.89 25.28
N GLY A 163 -10.03 9.86 26.01
CA GLY A 163 -11.19 9.04 25.67
C GLY A 163 -10.98 8.09 24.49
N ILE A 164 -9.73 7.87 24.10
CA ILE A 164 -9.35 7.00 22.99
C ILE A 164 -8.93 5.65 23.57
N PHE A 165 -9.82 4.66 23.50
CA PHE A 165 -9.52 3.29 23.87
C PHE A 165 -9.12 2.50 22.64
N PHE A 166 -7.94 1.92 22.70
CA PHE A 166 -7.41 1.13 21.59
C PHE A 166 -6.86 -0.20 22.12
N PRO A 167 -7.13 -1.33 21.42
CA PRO A 167 -6.55 -2.60 21.82
C PRO A 167 -5.03 -2.56 21.75
N ASP A 168 -4.37 -3.00 22.79
CA ASP A 168 -2.90 -3.04 22.94
C ASP A 168 -2.28 -4.32 22.37
N THR A 169 -3.10 -5.25 21.89
CA THR A 169 -2.67 -6.51 21.31
C THR A 169 -3.37 -6.80 19.99
N ALA A 170 -2.72 -7.57 19.12
CA ALA A 170 -3.30 -8.03 17.86
C ALA A 170 -4.62 -8.79 18.05
N ALA A 171 -4.70 -9.66 19.08
CA ALA A 171 -5.91 -10.40 19.43
C ALA A 171 -7.04 -9.47 19.89
N GLY A 172 -6.72 -8.44 20.67
CA GLY A 172 -7.66 -7.40 21.08
C GLY A 172 -8.19 -6.62 19.90
N LEU A 173 -7.34 -6.27 18.94
CA LEU A 173 -7.73 -5.60 17.70
C LEU A 173 -8.71 -6.47 16.87
N GLU A 174 -8.43 -7.74 16.70
CA GLU A 174 -9.32 -8.66 15.97
C GLU A 174 -10.68 -8.75 16.64
N ALA A 175 -10.71 -8.86 17.98
CA ALA A 175 -11.95 -8.90 18.76
C ALA A 175 -12.73 -7.58 18.64
N PHE A 176 -12.04 -6.43 18.66
CA PHE A 176 -12.62 -5.09 18.50
C PHE A 176 -13.27 -4.93 17.11
N LEU A 177 -12.56 -5.31 16.05
CA LEU A 177 -13.06 -5.22 14.68
C LEU A 177 -14.24 -6.17 14.42
N ARG A 178 -14.21 -7.39 14.98
CA ARG A 178 -15.35 -8.34 14.89
C ARG A 178 -16.63 -7.81 15.54
N LYS A 179 -16.50 -6.96 16.57
CA LYS A 179 -17.64 -6.31 17.24
C LYS A 179 -18.14 -5.06 16.53
N GLY A 180 -17.62 -4.77 15.34
CA GLY A 180 -18.03 -3.59 14.57
C GLY A 180 -17.50 -2.27 15.13
N GLY A 181 -16.39 -2.30 15.85
CA GLY A 181 -15.69 -1.10 16.31
C GLY A 181 -15.28 -0.23 15.13
N ALA A 182 -15.84 0.97 15.06
CA ALA A 182 -15.46 1.98 14.07
C ALA A 182 -14.51 3.00 14.70
N LEU A 183 -13.46 3.38 13.96
CA LEU A 183 -12.62 4.55 14.25
C LEU A 183 -13.29 5.83 13.80
#